data_7cf83462797b63e1aef0bc9554a64a8c
#
_entry.id   7cf83462797b63e1aef0bc9554a64a8c
#
_cell.length_a   1.000
_cell.length_b   1.000
_cell.length_c   1.000
_cell.angle_alpha   90.00
_cell.angle_beta   90.00
_cell.angle_gamma   90.00
#
_symmetry.space_group_name_H-M   'P 1'
#
loop_
_entity.id
_entity.type
_entity.pdbx_description
1 polymer ?
#
loop_
_entity_poly.entity_id
_entity_poly.type
_entity_poly.pdbx_seq_one_letter_code
_entity_poly.pdbx_strand_id
1 'polypeptide(L)' 'MSKKATNTMCKIETAIFLIAIVSGIISTKLAVGCWMAFLIVLLVHMILDKNYLKEWCDWLWQK' A
#
# COMPACT_ATOMS: atom_id res chain seq x y z
N MET A 1 16.06 5.39 0.05
CA MET A 1 15.42 4.90 -1.17
C MET A 1 15.35 6.03 -2.19
N SER A 2 15.56 5.74 -3.47
CA SER A 2 15.48 6.76 -4.50
C SER A 2 14.03 7.23 -4.68
N LYS A 3 13.85 8.47 -5.14
CA LYS A 3 12.53 9.04 -5.35
C LYS A 3 11.72 8.23 -6.36
N LYS A 4 12.37 7.71 -7.39
CA LYS A 4 11.71 6.88 -8.40
C LYS A 4 11.21 5.55 -7.80
N ALA A 5 12.03 4.90 -6.98
CA ALA A 5 11.63 3.67 -6.31
C ALA A 5 10.48 3.90 -5.34
N THR A 6 10.52 4.99 -4.58
CA THR A 6 9.43 5.36 -3.67
C THR A 6 8.14 5.58 -4.42
N ASN A 7 8.19 6.28 -5.55
CA ASN A 7 7.01 6.53 -6.38
C ASN A 7 6.40 5.22 -6.91
N THR A 8 7.24 4.29 -7.37
CA THR A 8 6.78 2.97 -7.83
C THR A 8 6.13 2.19 -6.70
N MET A 9 6.73 2.19 -5.51
CA MET A 9 6.17 1.51 -4.35
C MET A 9 4.84 2.11 -3.90
N CYS A 10 4.71 3.43 -3.95
CA CYS A 10 3.45 4.11 -3.65
C CYS A 10 2.34 3.68 -4.60
N LYS A 11 2.65 3.53 -5.88
CA LYS A 11 1.68 3.05 -6.87
C LYS A 11 1.24 1.62 -6.56
N ILE A 12 2.17 0.74 -6.23
CA ILE A 12 1.88 -0.65 -5.89
C ILE A 12 0.99 -0.73 -4.65
N GLU A 13 1.34 0.02 -3.59
CA GLU A 13 0.55 0.05 -2.36
C GLU A 13 -0.87 0.55 -2.61
N THR A 14 -1.02 1.61 -3.38
CA THR A 14 -2.33 2.16 -3.71
C THR A 14 -3.17 1.16 -4.50
N ALA A 15 -2.55 0.45 -5.46
CA ALA A 15 -3.24 -0.57 -6.23
C ALA A 15 -3.74 -1.71 -5.33
N ILE A 16 -2.90 -2.20 -4.43
CA ILE A 16 -3.29 -3.25 -3.47
C ILE A 16 -4.42 -2.77 -2.57
N PHE A 17 -4.34 -1.53 -2.10
CA PHE A 17 -5.37 -0.92 -1.26
C PHE A 17 -6.72 -0.89 -1.97
N LEU A 18 -6.74 -0.44 -3.23
CA LEU A 18 -7.95 -0.38 -4.03
C LEU A 18 -8.53 -1.77 -4.28
N ILE A 19 -7.68 -2.75 -4.58
CA ILE A 19 -8.10 -4.14 -4.78
C ILE A 19 -8.71 -4.69 -3.50
N ALA A 20 -8.13 -4.38 -2.33
CA ALA A 20 -8.66 -4.82 -1.05
C ALA A 20 -10.06 -4.26 -0.79
N ILE A 21 -10.29 -2.98 -1.11
CA ILE A 21 -11.60 -2.35 -0.94
C ILE A 21 -12.63 -3.03 -1.86
N VAL A 22 -12.30 -3.24 -3.13
CA VAL A 22 -13.20 -3.89 -4.09
C VAL A 22 -13.49 -5.32 -3.66
N SER A 23 -12.48 -6.06 -3.22
CA SER A 23 -12.64 -7.43 -2.72
C SER A 23 -13.57 -7.49 -1.52
N GLY A 24 -13.54 -6.48 -0.66
CA GLY A 24 -14.45 -6.39 0.49
C GLY A 24 -15.91 -6.28 0.08
N ILE A 25 -16.19 -5.67 -1.06
CA ILE A 25 -17.54 -5.55 -1.60
C ILE A 25 -18.00 -6.89 -2.19
N ILE A 26 -17.09 -7.64 -2.82
CA ILE A 26 -17.40 -8.89 -3.49
C ILE A 26 -17.47 -10.06 -2.49
N SER A 27 -16.47 -10.20 -1.64
CA SER A 27 -16.37 -11.33 -0.70
C SER A 27 -15.53 -10.94 0.50
N THR A 28 -16.07 -11.19 1.71
CA THR A 28 -15.37 -10.94 2.97
C THR A 28 -14.10 -11.79 3.08
N LYS A 29 -14.15 -13.05 2.64
CA LYS A 29 -13.00 -13.95 2.71
C LYS A 29 -11.83 -13.44 1.86
N LEU A 30 -12.13 -12.98 0.64
CA LEU A 30 -11.12 -12.41 -0.24
C LEU A 30 -10.56 -11.12 0.35
N ALA A 31 -11.42 -10.30 0.96
CA ALA A 31 -11.01 -9.05 1.59
C ALA A 31 -10.01 -9.30 2.71
N VAL A 32 -10.25 -10.28 3.56
CA VAL A 32 -9.33 -10.61 4.66
C VAL A 32 -7.95 -10.95 4.12
N GLY A 33 -7.87 -11.80 3.10
CA GLY A 33 -6.61 -12.16 2.47
C GLY A 33 -5.89 -10.95 1.85
N CYS A 34 -6.63 -10.12 1.14
CA CYS A 34 -6.07 -8.92 0.52
C CYS A 34 -5.56 -7.91 1.56
N TRP A 35 -6.33 -7.69 2.63
CA TRP A 35 -5.91 -6.80 3.71
C TRP A 35 -4.66 -7.31 4.42
N MET A 36 -4.57 -8.61 4.67
CA MET A 36 -3.37 -9.20 5.26
C MET A 36 -2.15 -9.02 4.36
N ALA A 37 -2.31 -9.28 3.07
CA ALA A 37 -1.23 -9.06 2.11
C ALA A 37 -0.79 -7.58 2.10
N PHE A 38 -1.75 -6.65 2.10
CA PHE A 38 -1.47 -5.23 2.14
C PHE A 38 -0.66 -4.85 3.39
N LEU A 39 -1.07 -5.35 4.55
CA LEU A 39 -0.38 -5.07 5.81
C LEU A 39 1.04 -5.63 5.81
N ILE A 40 1.25 -6.83 5.29
CA ILE A 40 2.58 -7.43 5.21
C ILE A 40 3.49 -6.60 4.30
N VAL A 41 3.01 -6.23 3.14
CA VAL A 41 3.79 -5.42 2.18
C VAL A 41 4.10 -4.06 2.78
N LEU A 42 3.12 -3.42 3.42
CA LEU A 42 3.32 -2.13 4.07
C LEU A 42 4.37 -2.22 5.18
N LEU A 43 4.30 -3.29 6.00
CA LEU A 43 5.25 -3.50 7.08
C LEU A 43 6.68 -3.67 6.55
N VAL A 44 6.85 -4.45 5.48
CA VAL A 44 8.16 -4.63 4.83
C VAL A 44 8.69 -3.30 4.34
N HIS A 45 7.86 -2.48 3.70
CA HIS A 45 8.26 -1.15 3.24
C HIS A 45 8.69 -0.24 4.39
N MET A 46 7.98 -0.30 5.52
CA MET A 46 8.32 0.50 6.69
C MET A 46 9.64 0.06 7.33
N ILE A 47 9.97 -1.23 7.26
CA ILE A 47 11.25 -1.73 7.75
C ILE A 47 12.40 -1.23 6.85
N LEU A 48 12.18 -1.24 5.54
CA LEU A 48 13.19 -0.78 4.58
C LEU A 48 13.37 0.73 4.61
N ASP A 49 12.30 1.48 4.84
CA ASP A 49 12.33 2.94 4.90
C ASP A 49 11.40 3.41 6.02
N LYS A 50 11.98 3.95 7.08
CA LYS A 50 11.22 4.39 8.27
C LYS A 50 10.22 5.49 7.95
N ASN A 51 10.46 6.29 6.93
CA ASN A 51 9.59 7.40 6.55
C ASN A 51 8.66 7.05 5.40
N TYR A 52 8.57 5.76 5.04
CA TYR A 52 7.77 5.33 3.90
C TYR A 52 6.30 5.74 4.02
N LEU A 53 5.71 5.52 5.18
CA LEU A 53 4.30 5.86 5.40
C LEU A 53 4.05 7.34 5.19
N LYS A 54 4.93 8.19 5.71
CA LYS A 54 4.85 9.63 5.54
C LYS A 54 4.99 10.02 4.07
N GLU A 55 5.93 9.42 3.37
CA GLU A 55 6.13 9.67 1.93
C GLU A 55 4.92 9.24 1.12
N TRP A 56 4.32 8.11 1.47
CA TRP A 56 3.11 7.64 0.80
C TRP A 56 1.94 8.60 1.02
N CYS A 57 1.75 9.06 2.24
CA CYS A 57 0.72 10.05 2.55
C CYS A 57 0.93 11.34 1.77
N ASP A 58 2.16 11.85 1.74
CA ASP A 58 2.49 13.05 0.98
C ASP A 58 2.24 12.85 -0.51
N TRP A 59 2.59 11.67 -1.03
CA TRP A 59 2.35 11.34 -2.43
C TRP A 59 0.86 11.37 -2.78
N LEU A 60 0.01 10.83 -1.88
CA LEU A 60 -1.44 10.84 -2.08
C LEU A 60 -2.01 12.25 -2.05
N TRP A 61 -1.50 13.10 -1.16
CA TRP A 61 -1.99 14.46 -1.02
C TRP A 61 -1.55 15.38 -2.15
N GLN A 62 -0.44 15.08 -2.80
CA GLN A 62 0.10 15.92 -3.87
C GLN A 62 -0.59 15.71 -5.22
N LYS A 63 -1.56 14.85 -5.28
CA LYS A 63 -2.38 14.74 -6.46
C LYS A 63 -3.30 15.96 -6.58
#